data_f350023a74af4527fc7a864405b4748e
#
_entry.id   f350023a74af4527fc7a864405b4748e
#
_cell.length_a   1.000
_cell.length_b   1.000
_cell.length_c   1.000
_cell.angle_alpha   90.00
_cell.angle_beta   90.00
_cell.angle_gamma   90.00
#
_symmetry.space_group_name_H-M   'P 1'
#
loop_
_entity.id
_entity.type
_entity.pdbx_description
1 polymer ?
#
loop_
_entity_poly.entity_id
_entity_poly.type
_entity_poly.pdbx_seq_one_letter_code
_entity_poly.pdbx_strand_id
1 'polypeptide(L)'
;MLTFVGLGLYDERSITIEGRDALANADRVFAEFYTSKLAGATTSDLEAFHDVDIEVRDRVGIERDPEPLFGAARDGSVAVLVAGDPMIATTHVDLRLRATEREIDTRVVHGTTAQTAASSLTGLQNYRFGKATTLPFAYGSGGVPESVLTTVSENRERGLHTLCYLDIEAEREAYMGADDAARRLASAFGEDERFDAGEETLAVAIARAGSPAPTVRADRLSVLSTTDFGDPLHLLVVPGDLHHVEADALEALAGAPEDLISSYRVR
;
A
#
# COMPACT_ATOMS: atom_id res chain seq x y z
N MET A 1 -14.94 24.18 1.46
CA MET A 1 -13.79 23.48 2.11
C MET A 1 -13.65 22.09 1.53
N LEU A 2 -12.41 21.62 1.28
CA LEU A 2 -12.11 20.30 0.74
C LEU A 2 -11.40 19.45 1.80
N THR A 3 -12.03 18.39 2.30
CA THR A 3 -11.48 17.50 3.31
C THR A 3 -11.08 16.17 2.67
N PHE A 4 -9.80 15.80 2.73
CA PHE A 4 -9.30 14.50 2.33
C PHE A 4 -9.42 13.54 3.51
N VAL A 5 -10.08 12.40 3.33
CA VAL A 5 -10.39 11.44 4.39
C VAL A 5 -9.82 10.08 4.08
N GLY A 6 -8.93 9.59 4.94
CA GLY A 6 -8.41 8.23 4.88
C GLY A 6 -9.43 7.23 5.40
N LEU A 7 -9.76 6.23 4.58
CA LEU A 7 -10.69 5.16 4.93
C LEU A 7 -10.05 4.02 5.74
N GLY A 8 -8.71 4.02 5.87
CA GLY A 8 -8.02 2.87 6.43
C GLY A 8 -7.92 1.72 5.41
N LEU A 9 -7.80 0.46 5.87
CA LEU A 9 -7.24 -0.62 5.05
C LEU A 9 -8.22 -1.70 4.58
N TYR A 10 -9.34 -1.93 5.24
CA TYR A 10 -10.08 -3.16 4.97
C TYR A 10 -11.55 -2.96 4.65
N ASP A 11 -12.31 -2.36 5.55
CA ASP A 11 -13.76 -2.24 5.44
C ASP A 11 -14.26 -0.84 5.82
N GLU A 12 -15.57 -0.64 5.78
CA GLU A 12 -16.25 0.62 6.11
C GLU A 12 -16.02 1.08 7.56
N ARG A 13 -15.53 0.18 8.43
CA ARG A 13 -15.30 0.44 9.86
C ARG A 13 -13.86 0.90 10.13
N SER A 14 -13.00 0.80 9.14
CA SER A 14 -11.56 1.14 9.26
C SER A 14 -11.31 2.65 9.30
N ILE A 15 -12.30 3.46 8.99
CA ILE A 15 -12.26 4.93 9.06
C ILE A 15 -12.13 5.40 10.52
N THR A 16 -11.45 6.53 10.74
CA THR A 16 -11.41 7.15 12.06
C THR A 16 -12.75 7.80 12.42
N ILE A 17 -13.01 8.03 13.71
CA ILE A 17 -14.20 8.78 14.17
C ILE A 17 -14.21 10.17 13.53
N GLU A 18 -13.06 10.85 13.46
CA GLU A 18 -12.93 12.16 12.82
C GLU A 18 -13.28 12.10 11.33
N GLY A 19 -12.88 11.02 10.62
CA GLY A 19 -13.25 10.79 9.24
C GLY A 19 -14.74 10.59 9.05
N ARG A 20 -15.37 9.78 9.89
CA ARG A 20 -16.81 9.59 9.88
C ARG A 20 -17.56 10.90 10.12
N ASP A 21 -17.12 11.70 11.07
CA ASP A 21 -17.74 13.00 11.36
C ASP A 21 -17.55 13.97 10.17
N ALA A 22 -16.42 13.91 9.46
CA ALA A 22 -16.20 14.68 8.26
C ALA A 22 -17.14 14.29 7.11
N LEU A 23 -17.43 12.98 6.94
CA LEU A 23 -18.42 12.50 5.98
C LEU A 23 -19.82 13.00 6.33
N ALA A 24 -20.25 12.80 7.58
CA ALA A 24 -21.59 13.18 8.04
C ALA A 24 -21.88 14.69 7.90
N ASN A 25 -20.83 15.53 7.86
CA ASN A 25 -20.96 16.97 7.70
C ASN A 25 -20.60 17.49 6.30
N ALA A 26 -20.36 16.60 5.34
CA ALA A 26 -20.07 16.97 3.97
C ALA A 26 -21.35 17.16 3.16
N ASP A 27 -21.43 18.23 2.34
CA ASP A 27 -22.51 18.44 1.41
C ASP A 27 -22.41 17.52 0.18
N ARG A 28 -21.16 17.12 -0.17
CA ARG A 28 -20.86 16.15 -1.21
C ARG A 28 -19.69 15.27 -0.82
N VAL A 29 -19.79 13.97 -1.15
CA VAL A 29 -18.74 12.99 -0.91
C VAL A 29 -18.28 12.42 -2.23
N PHE A 30 -16.98 12.53 -2.48
CA PHE A 30 -16.30 11.90 -3.62
C PHE A 30 -15.39 10.80 -3.11
N ALA A 31 -15.15 9.78 -3.93
CA ALA A 31 -14.14 8.76 -3.64
C ALA A 31 -13.28 8.48 -4.87
N GLU A 32 -12.04 8.08 -4.63
CA GLU A 32 -11.21 7.45 -5.64
C GLU A 32 -10.76 6.07 -5.17
N PHE A 33 -10.78 5.11 -6.08
CA PHE A 33 -10.36 3.72 -5.84
C PHE A 33 -9.42 3.20 -6.94
N TYR A 34 -8.80 4.11 -7.70
CA TYR A 34 -7.81 3.74 -8.70
C TYR A 34 -6.39 3.61 -8.12
N THR A 35 -6.10 4.25 -6.98
CA THR A 35 -4.81 4.10 -6.28
C THR A 35 -4.80 2.88 -5.36
N SER A 36 -5.95 2.57 -4.75
CA SER A 36 -6.16 1.42 -3.88
C SER A 36 -7.67 1.18 -3.67
N LYS A 37 -8.03 0.09 -3.01
CA LYS A 37 -9.42 -0.21 -2.61
C LYS A 37 -9.47 -0.70 -1.17
N LEU A 38 -10.67 -0.77 -0.61
CA LEU A 38 -10.94 -1.56 0.58
C LEU A 38 -11.19 -3.01 0.17
N ALA A 39 -10.43 -3.96 0.73
CA ALA A 39 -10.55 -5.37 0.35
C ALA A 39 -11.82 -6.03 0.89
N GLY A 40 -12.39 -5.50 1.96
CA GLY A 40 -13.56 -6.05 2.66
C GLY A 40 -14.84 -5.26 2.51
N ALA A 41 -14.87 -4.19 1.70
CA ALA A 41 -16.08 -3.38 1.48
C ALA A 41 -16.16 -2.85 0.06
N THR A 42 -17.38 -2.73 -0.43
CA THR A 42 -17.73 -2.05 -1.69
C THR A 42 -18.12 -0.59 -1.42
N THR A 43 -18.27 0.21 -2.48
CA THR A 43 -18.83 1.56 -2.37
C THR A 43 -20.23 1.53 -1.73
N SER A 44 -21.06 0.58 -2.12
CA SER A 44 -22.42 0.45 -1.54
C SER A 44 -22.41 0.10 -0.05
N ASP A 45 -21.42 -0.65 0.42
CA ASP A 45 -21.25 -0.93 1.86
C ASP A 45 -20.87 0.36 2.62
N LEU A 46 -19.99 1.19 2.04
CA LEU A 46 -19.63 2.50 2.60
C LEU A 46 -20.85 3.43 2.66
N GLU A 47 -21.60 3.54 1.57
CA GLU A 47 -22.82 4.36 1.49
C GLU A 47 -23.84 3.94 2.54
N ALA A 48 -24.12 2.64 2.63
CA ALA A 48 -25.08 2.09 3.58
C ALA A 48 -24.64 2.26 5.04
N PHE A 49 -23.34 2.11 5.33
CA PHE A 49 -22.82 2.21 6.69
C PHE A 49 -22.74 3.64 7.20
N HIS A 50 -22.37 4.58 6.32
CA HIS A 50 -22.16 5.98 6.69
C HIS A 50 -23.36 6.87 6.40
N ASP A 51 -24.41 6.35 5.75
CA ASP A 51 -25.61 7.09 5.33
C ASP A 51 -25.29 8.31 4.45
N VAL A 52 -24.47 8.09 3.41
CA VAL A 52 -24.02 9.10 2.45
C VAL A 52 -24.07 8.57 1.02
N ASP A 53 -24.28 9.47 0.05
CA ASP A 53 -24.11 9.15 -1.37
C ASP A 53 -22.66 9.44 -1.78
N ILE A 54 -21.99 8.50 -2.46
CA ILE A 54 -20.59 8.59 -2.85
C ILE A 54 -20.44 8.68 -4.37
N GLU A 55 -19.91 9.77 -4.87
CA GLU A 55 -19.54 9.93 -6.28
C GLU A 55 -18.11 9.40 -6.51
N VAL A 56 -17.98 8.21 -7.10
CA VAL A 56 -16.66 7.64 -7.44
C VAL A 56 -16.08 8.35 -8.66
N ARG A 57 -14.84 8.78 -8.55
CA ARG A 57 -14.09 9.44 -9.64
C ARG A 57 -12.89 8.58 -10.05
N ASP A 58 -12.69 8.51 -11.34
CA ASP A 58 -11.51 7.87 -11.93
C ASP A 58 -10.26 8.78 -11.84
N ARG A 59 -9.13 8.28 -12.30
CA ARG A 59 -7.87 9.03 -12.31
C ARG A 59 -7.98 10.34 -13.09
N VAL A 60 -8.69 10.34 -14.22
CA VAL A 60 -8.86 11.55 -15.04
C VAL A 60 -9.67 12.59 -14.26
N GLY A 61 -10.76 12.18 -13.61
CA GLY A 61 -11.62 13.04 -12.82
C GLY A 61 -10.98 13.62 -11.56
N ILE A 62 -9.95 12.98 -11.04
CA ILE A 62 -9.18 13.48 -9.87
C ILE A 62 -7.96 14.28 -10.32
N GLU A 63 -7.13 13.73 -11.22
CA GLU A 63 -5.83 14.33 -11.55
C GLU A 63 -5.91 15.40 -12.65
N ARG A 64 -6.78 15.21 -13.66
CA ARG A 64 -6.84 16.10 -14.84
C ARG A 64 -8.02 17.06 -14.81
N ASP A 65 -9.20 16.59 -14.41
CA ASP A 65 -10.45 17.36 -14.37
C ASP A 65 -11.10 17.34 -12.99
N PRO A 66 -10.46 17.91 -11.94
CA PRO A 66 -11.02 18.01 -10.58
C PRO A 66 -11.99 19.18 -10.40
N GLU A 67 -12.36 19.91 -11.47
CA GLU A 67 -13.23 21.08 -11.35
C GLU A 67 -14.58 20.78 -10.67
N PRO A 68 -15.21 19.61 -10.84
CA PRO A 68 -16.40 19.24 -10.07
C PRO A 68 -16.19 19.22 -8.55
N LEU A 69 -14.99 18.81 -8.08
CA LEU A 69 -14.62 18.83 -6.66
C LEU A 69 -14.42 20.26 -6.17
N PHE A 70 -13.66 21.07 -6.94
CA PHE A 70 -13.38 22.45 -6.59
C PHE A 70 -14.62 23.33 -6.63
N GLY A 71 -15.49 23.13 -7.63
CA GLY A 71 -16.78 23.84 -7.70
C GLY A 71 -17.61 23.56 -6.46
N ALA A 72 -17.81 22.29 -6.11
CA ALA A 72 -18.54 21.93 -4.91
C ALA A 72 -17.90 22.47 -3.62
N ALA A 73 -16.55 22.47 -3.52
CA ALA A 73 -15.84 22.95 -2.34
C ALA A 73 -15.86 24.48 -2.15
N ARG A 74 -16.11 25.24 -3.23
CA ARG A 74 -16.35 26.70 -3.13
C ARG A 74 -17.71 27.00 -2.49
N ASP A 75 -18.71 26.19 -2.82
CA ASP A 75 -20.09 26.43 -2.42
C ASP A 75 -20.45 25.76 -1.07
N GLY A 76 -19.66 24.74 -0.65
CA GLY A 76 -19.96 23.98 0.55
C GLY A 76 -18.77 23.19 1.09
N SER A 77 -19.07 22.15 1.85
CA SER A 77 -18.12 21.18 2.40
C SER A 77 -18.06 19.91 1.54
N VAL A 78 -16.87 19.50 1.17
CA VAL A 78 -16.62 18.33 0.34
C VAL A 78 -15.68 17.38 1.05
N ALA A 79 -16.03 16.10 1.09
CA ALA A 79 -15.13 15.01 1.49
C ALA A 79 -14.61 14.26 0.26
N VAL A 80 -13.32 13.96 0.24
CA VAL A 80 -12.68 13.08 -0.75
C VAL A 80 -12.12 11.85 -0.02
N LEU A 81 -12.69 10.70 -0.29
CA LEU A 81 -12.37 9.43 0.34
C LEU A 81 -11.26 8.71 -0.42
N VAL A 82 -10.29 8.21 0.32
CA VAL A 82 -9.13 7.48 -0.21
C VAL A 82 -8.86 6.26 0.65
N ALA A 83 -8.67 5.09 0.06
CA ALA A 83 -8.25 3.91 0.80
C ALA A 83 -6.85 4.15 1.40
N GLY A 84 -6.63 3.71 2.65
CA GLY A 84 -5.41 4.02 3.39
C GLY A 84 -5.41 5.44 3.96
N ASP A 85 -4.34 6.18 3.72
CA ASP A 85 -4.16 7.60 4.06
C ASP A 85 -4.13 8.44 2.78
N PRO A 86 -4.83 9.57 2.72
CA PRO A 86 -4.99 10.32 1.49
C PRO A 86 -3.71 11.04 1.02
N MET A 87 -2.64 11.06 1.83
CA MET A 87 -1.38 11.74 1.50
C MET A 87 -0.19 10.79 1.40
N ILE A 88 -0.40 9.48 1.56
CA ILE A 88 0.68 8.49 1.53
C ILE A 88 0.61 7.66 0.24
N ALA A 89 1.72 7.63 -0.52
CA ALA A 89 1.87 6.92 -1.79
C ALA A 89 0.83 7.32 -2.86
N THR A 90 0.47 8.62 -2.88
CA THR A 90 -0.54 9.19 -3.78
C THR A 90 -0.08 10.53 -4.37
N THR A 91 -0.81 11.03 -5.36
CA THR A 91 -0.60 12.33 -6.00
C THR A 91 -1.49 13.44 -5.44
N HIS A 92 -2.27 13.18 -4.38
CA HIS A 92 -3.28 14.11 -3.85
C HIS A 92 -2.69 15.41 -3.26
N VAL A 93 -1.40 15.44 -2.98
CA VAL A 93 -0.71 16.71 -2.64
C VAL A 93 -0.87 17.74 -3.77
N ASP A 94 -0.82 17.31 -5.05
CA ASP A 94 -1.08 18.20 -6.18
C ASP A 94 -2.50 18.77 -6.13
N LEU A 95 -3.50 17.93 -5.82
CA LEU A 95 -4.88 18.37 -5.67
C LEU A 95 -5.04 19.40 -4.55
N ARG A 96 -4.34 19.23 -3.42
CA ARG A 96 -4.29 20.22 -2.33
C ARG A 96 -3.66 21.54 -2.76
N LEU A 97 -2.54 21.51 -3.47
CA LEU A 97 -1.89 22.72 -3.99
C LEU A 97 -2.82 23.48 -4.93
N ARG A 98 -3.47 22.79 -5.86
CA ARG A 98 -4.43 23.35 -6.80
C ARG A 98 -5.68 23.92 -6.12
N ALA A 99 -6.12 23.33 -5.00
CA ALA A 99 -7.19 23.87 -4.15
C ALA A 99 -6.74 25.20 -3.49
N THR A 100 -5.53 25.20 -2.93
CA THR A 100 -4.95 26.40 -2.29
C THR A 100 -4.79 27.57 -3.27
N GLU A 101 -4.35 27.31 -4.51
CA GLU A 101 -4.28 28.31 -5.58
C GLU A 101 -5.64 28.92 -5.95
N ARG A 102 -6.72 28.24 -5.61
CA ARG A 102 -8.12 28.66 -5.81
C ARG A 102 -8.79 29.23 -4.56
N GLU A 103 -7.98 29.48 -3.52
CA GLU A 103 -8.47 29.96 -2.23
C GLU A 103 -9.50 29.02 -1.57
N ILE A 104 -9.40 27.70 -1.85
CA ILE A 104 -10.21 26.66 -1.22
C ILE A 104 -9.45 26.10 -0.04
N ASP A 105 -10.00 26.25 1.16
CA ASP A 105 -9.44 25.64 2.37
C ASP A 105 -9.40 24.13 2.27
N THR A 106 -8.30 23.53 2.72
CA THR A 106 -8.11 22.07 2.73
C THR A 106 -7.84 21.52 4.12
N ARG A 107 -8.36 20.33 4.38
CA ARG A 107 -8.11 19.55 5.60
C ARG A 107 -7.72 18.14 5.25
N VAL A 108 -6.89 17.51 6.06
CA VAL A 108 -6.53 16.06 5.96
C VAL A 108 -6.96 15.38 7.23
N VAL A 109 -7.72 14.31 7.08
CA VAL A 109 -8.04 13.35 8.15
C VAL A 109 -7.31 12.06 7.81
N HIS A 110 -6.33 11.72 8.64
CA HIS A 110 -5.45 10.58 8.39
C HIS A 110 -6.17 9.24 8.56
N GLY A 111 -5.71 8.24 7.80
CA GLY A 111 -6.13 6.84 7.92
C GLY A 111 -4.93 5.91 8.15
N THR A 112 -5.20 4.69 8.58
CA THR A 112 -4.17 3.65 8.67
C THR A 112 -3.70 3.26 7.27
N THR A 113 -2.38 3.21 7.05
CA THR A 113 -1.79 2.90 5.76
C THR A 113 -1.23 1.48 5.68
N ALA A 114 -1.11 0.94 4.47
CA ALA A 114 -0.42 -0.31 4.21
C ALA A 114 1.04 -0.28 4.71
N GLN A 115 1.70 0.88 4.66
CA GLN A 115 3.07 1.07 5.16
C GLN A 115 3.18 0.84 6.67
N THR A 116 2.24 1.40 7.45
CA THR A 116 2.23 1.19 8.91
C THR A 116 1.81 -0.22 9.27
N ALA A 117 0.86 -0.80 8.53
CA ALA A 117 0.45 -2.19 8.74
C ALA A 117 1.58 -3.17 8.42
N ALA A 118 2.36 -2.94 7.37
CA ALA A 118 3.51 -3.78 7.04
C ALA A 118 4.49 -3.87 8.20
N SER A 119 4.87 -2.74 8.80
CA SER A 119 5.75 -2.71 9.99
C SER A 119 5.11 -3.44 11.18
N SER A 120 3.87 -3.10 11.53
CA SER A 120 3.22 -3.62 12.74
C SER A 120 2.94 -5.12 12.68
N LEU A 121 2.55 -5.65 11.51
CA LEU A 121 2.20 -7.05 11.33
C LEU A 121 3.43 -7.97 11.26
N THR A 122 4.54 -7.46 10.72
CA THR A 122 5.79 -8.23 10.58
C THR A 122 6.69 -8.15 11.82
N GLY A 123 6.52 -7.11 12.64
CA GLY A 123 7.44 -6.79 13.73
C GLY A 123 8.75 -6.13 13.29
N LEU A 124 8.90 -5.85 11.98
CA LEU A 124 10.02 -5.08 11.45
C LEU A 124 9.89 -3.61 11.88
N GLN A 125 10.99 -3.03 12.36
CA GLN A 125 10.96 -1.69 12.92
C GLN A 125 10.75 -0.63 11.84
N ASN A 126 9.73 0.20 12.01
CA ASN A 126 9.34 1.22 11.04
C ASN A 126 10.50 2.14 10.62
N TYR A 127 11.38 2.53 11.56
CA TYR A 127 12.53 3.40 11.30
C TYR A 127 13.68 2.71 10.53
N ARG A 128 13.57 1.41 10.26
CA ARG A 128 14.50 0.63 9.45
C ARG A 128 14.01 0.39 8.01
N PHE A 129 12.83 0.89 7.66
CA PHE A 129 12.41 0.89 6.27
C PHE A 129 13.12 2.01 5.50
N GLY A 130 13.73 1.63 4.38
CA GLY A 130 14.32 2.56 3.43
C GLY A 130 13.32 3.08 2.42
N LYS A 131 13.79 3.44 1.23
CA LYS A 131 12.93 3.89 0.12
C LYS A 131 11.98 2.76 -0.29
N ALA A 132 10.67 3.03 -0.29
CA ALA A 132 9.69 2.11 -0.84
C ALA A 132 9.75 2.11 -2.38
N THR A 133 9.26 1.02 -2.98
CA THR A 133 9.14 0.90 -4.44
C THR A 133 7.78 0.30 -4.81
N THR A 134 7.34 0.51 -6.06
CA THR A 134 6.18 -0.19 -6.61
C THR A 134 6.66 -1.19 -7.65
N LEU A 135 6.26 -2.45 -7.50
CA LEU A 135 6.48 -3.50 -8.48
C LEU A 135 5.33 -3.45 -9.50
N PRO A 136 5.57 -3.01 -10.74
CA PRO A 136 4.52 -2.88 -11.74
C PRO A 136 4.22 -4.23 -12.41
N PHE A 137 3.03 -4.35 -13.00
CA PHE A 137 2.76 -5.39 -13.97
C PHE A 137 3.74 -5.28 -15.15
N ALA A 138 4.04 -6.41 -15.81
CA ALA A 138 4.86 -6.39 -17.01
C ALA A 138 4.06 -5.77 -18.17
N TYR A 139 4.57 -4.67 -18.70
CA TYR A 139 4.05 -4.07 -19.93
C TYR A 139 4.92 -4.52 -21.11
N GLY A 140 4.32 -5.24 -22.05
CA GLY A 140 5.03 -5.77 -23.21
C GLY A 140 6.02 -6.89 -22.84
N SER A 141 7.23 -6.84 -23.41
CA SER A 141 8.32 -7.80 -23.13
C SER A 141 9.18 -7.40 -21.92
N GLY A 142 8.78 -6.37 -21.15
CA GLY A 142 9.54 -5.86 -20.02
C GLY A 142 9.42 -6.76 -18.78
N GLY A 143 10.58 -7.06 -18.15
CA GLY A 143 10.68 -7.67 -16.84
C GLY A 143 10.40 -6.67 -15.71
N VAL A 144 10.94 -6.96 -14.53
CA VAL A 144 10.95 -5.99 -13.42
C VAL A 144 11.84 -4.80 -13.78
N PRO A 145 11.36 -3.55 -13.61
CA PRO A 145 12.18 -2.37 -13.91
C PRO A 145 13.46 -2.35 -13.06
N GLU A 146 14.58 -1.96 -13.67
CA GLU A 146 15.88 -1.86 -12.98
C GLU A 146 15.80 -0.96 -11.74
N SER A 147 14.99 0.10 -11.76
CA SER A 147 14.79 1.00 -10.62
C SER A 147 14.22 0.30 -9.37
N VAL A 148 13.43 -0.76 -9.55
CA VAL A 148 12.91 -1.58 -8.44
C VAL A 148 14.06 -2.39 -7.84
N LEU A 149 14.84 -3.09 -8.67
CA LEU A 149 15.97 -3.92 -8.24
C LEU A 149 17.04 -3.08 -7.55
N THR A 150 17.38 -1.94 -8.12
CA THR A 150 18.31 -0.96 -7.54
C THR A 150 17.83 -0.48 -6.17
N THR A 151 16.54 -0.14 -6.03
CA THR A 151 16.00 0.30 -4.75
C THR A 151 16.12 -0.78 -3.68
N VAL A 152 15.81 -2.02 -4.01
CA VAL A 152 15.95 -3.15 -3.07
C VAL A 152 17.41 -3.36 -2.68
N SER A 153 18.33 -3.38 -3.65
CA SER A 153 19.76 -3.57 -3.39
C SER A 153 20.37 -2.44 -2.55
N GLU A 154 20.11 -1.19 -2.90
CA GLU A 154 20.63 -0.02 -2.14
C GLU A 154 20.11 -0.02 -0.68
N ASN A 155 18.86 -0.40 -0.45
CA ASN A 155 18.35 -0.54 0.90
C ASN A 155 19.04 -1.68 1.65
N ARG A 156 19.19 -2.86 1.03
CA ARG A 156 19.89 -4.00 1.65
C ARG A 156 21.33 -3.70 1.99
N GLU A 157 22.09 -3.03 1.11
CA GLU A 157 23.46 -2.57 1.38
C GLU A 157 23.57 -1.68 2.61
N ARG A 158 22.48 -0.97 2.96
CA ARG A 158 22.38 -0.12 4.15
C ARG A 158 21.75 -0.85 5.35
N GLY A 159 21.44 -2.13 5.23
CA GLY A 159 20.72 -2.91 6.23
C GLY A 159 19.26 -2.50 6.41
N LEU A 160 18.65 -1.83 5.43
CA LEU A 160 17.27 -1.32 5.50
C LEU A 160 16.29 -2.27 4.80
N HIS A 161 15.05 -2.31 5.30
CA HIS A 161 13.97 -3.07 4.68
C HIS A 161 13.35 -2.29 3.52
N THR A 162 12.90 -3.01 2.49
CA THR A 162 12.18 -2.41 1.36
C THR A 162 10.72 -2.83 1.37
N LEU A 163 9.82 -1.86 1.48
CA LEU A 163 8.40 -2.09 1.19
C LEU A 163 8.19 -2.03 -0.32
N CYS A 164 7.67 -3.11 -0.88
CA CYS A 164 7.23 -3.19 -2.27
C CYS A 164 5.70 -3.12 -2.31
N TYR A 165 5.17 -2.00 -2.80
CA TYR A 165 3.78 -1.92 -3.20
C TYR A 165 3.58 -2.76 -4.46
N LEU A 166 2.47 -3.47 -4.53
CA LEU A 166 2.13 -4.31 -5.67
C LEU A 166 1.11 -3.59 -6.55
N ASP A 167 1.33 -3.66 -7.85
CA ASP A 167 0.57 -2.88 -8.83
C ASP A 167 -0.92 -3.21 -8.83
N ILE A 168 -1.70 -2.19 -9.11
CA ILE A 168 -3.15 -2.22 -9.19
C ILE A 168 -3.59 -1.59 -10.51
N GLU A 169 -4.27 -2.36 -11.36
CA GLU A 169 -4.98 -1.87 -12.54
C GLU A 169 -6.49 -1.94 -12.28
N ALA A 170 -7.02 -0.95 -11.56
CA ALA A 170 -8.41 -0.95 -11.09
C ALA A 170 -9.42 -1.08 -12.24
N GLU A 171 -9.15 -0.46 -13.40
CA GLU A 171 -10.00 -0.55 -14.60
C GLU A 171 -10.12 -1.98 -15.16
N ARG A 172 -9.15 -2.84 -14.87
CA ARG A 172 -9.11 -4.24 -15.30
C ARG A 172 -9.38 -5.21 -14.16
N GLU A 173 -9.67 -4.70 -12.97
CA GLU A 173 -9.81 -5.48 -11.74
C GLU A 173 -8.60 -6.39 -11.48
N ALA A 174 -7.40 -5.97 -11.95
CA ALA A 174 -6.17 -6.71 -11.79
C ALA A 174 -5.38 -6.18 -10.59
N TYR A 175 -5.07 -7.09 -9.67
CA TYR A 175 -4.33 -6.83 -8.43
C TYR A 175 -3.18 -7.82 -8.36
N MET A 176 -1.95 -7.33 -8.27
CA MET A 176 -0.79 -8.22 -8.21
C MET A 176 -0.77 -8.99 -6.89
N GLY A 177 -0.66 -10.32 -6.98
CA GLY A 177 -0.47 -11.20 -5.83
C GLY A 177 0.96 -11.17 -5.30
N ALA A 178 1.14 -11.50 -4.03
CA ALA A 178 2.47 -11.59 -3.42
C ALA A 178 3.30 -12.75 -4.03
N ASP A 179 2.65 -13.81 -4.48
CA ASP A 179 3.25 -14.93 -5.21
C ASP A 179 3.79 -14.50 -6.57
N ASP A 180 3.02 -13.73 -7.34
CA ASP A 180 3.48 -13.17 -8.63
C ASP A 180 4.64 -12.20 -8.42
N ALA A 181 4.55 -11.33 -7.42
CA ALA A 181 5.60 -10.40 -7.04
C ALA A 181 6.90 -11.13 -6.65
N ALA A 182 6.80 -12.15 -5.81
CA ALA A 182 7.94 -12.97 -5.38
C ALA A 182 8.61 -13.67 -6.57
N ARG A 183 7.82 -14.26 -7.47
CA ARG A 183 8.31 -14.93 -8.68
C ARG A 183 9.05 -13.96 -9.61
N ARG A 184 8.49 -12.77 -9.84
CA ARG A 184 9.10 -11.74 -10.68
C ARG A 184 10.41 -11.23 -10.12
N LEU A 185 10.46 -10.96 -8.81
CA LEU A 185 11.69 -10.52 -8.15
C LEU A 185 12.75 -11.61 -8.15
N ALA A 186 12.38 -12.87 -7.86
CA ALA A 186 13.30 -14.01 -7.89
C ALA A 186 13.96 -14.17 -9.27
N SER A 187 13.15 -14.12 -10.35
CA SER A 187 13.64 -14.22 -11.73
C SER A 187 14.57 -13.05 -12.06
N ALA A 188 14.11 -11.82 -11.80
CA ALA A 188 14.87 -10.62 -12.16
C ALA A 188 16.21 -10.49 -11.42
N PHE A 189 16.27 -10.88 -10.16
CA PHE A 189 17.52 -10.93 -9.40
C PHE A 189 18.44 -12.06 -9.88
N GLY A 190 17.87 -13.22 -10.24
CA GLY A 190 18.66 -14.35 -10.74
C GLY A 190 19.26 -14.14 -12.13
N GLU A 191 18.69 -13.23 -12.92
CA GLU A 191 19.17 -12.89 -14.27
C GLU A 191 20.27 -11.81 -14.29
N ASP A 192 20.50 -11.12 -13.16
CA ASP A 192 21.40 -9.98 -13.09
C ASP A 192 22.40 -10.11 -11.93
N GLU A 193 23.62 -10.56 -12.25
CA GLU A 193 24.70 -10.76 -11.28
C GLU A 193 25.15 -9.49 -10.53
N ARG A 194 24.68 -8.31 -10.92
CA ARG A 194 24.94 -7.06 -10.20
C ARG A 194 24.26 -7.00 -8.83
N PHE A 195 23.19 -7.80 -8.66
CA PHE A 195 22.43 -7.83 -7.43
C PHE A 195 22.77 -9.07 -6.61
N ASP A 196 23.23 -8.86 -5.38
CA ASP A 196 23.43 -9.95 -4.40
C ASP A 196 22.07 -10.39 -3.83
N ALA A 197 21.24 -10.92 -4.70
CA ALA A 197 19.89 -11.38 -4.42
C ALA A 197 19.49 -12.46 -5.43
N GLY A 198 18.48 -13.26 -5.10
CA GLY A 198 17.98 -14.32 -5.96
C GLY A 198 16.79 -15.01 -5.34
N GLU A 199 16.49 -16.21 -5.79
CA GLU A 199 15.37 -17.02 -5.33
C GLU A 199 15.43 -17.38 -3.84
N GLU A 200 16.63 -17.39 -3.24
CA GLU A 200 16.87 -17.65 -1.81
C GLU A 200 16.75 -16.40 -0.93
N THR A 201 16.48 -15.23 -1.51
CA THR A 201 16.30 -13.99 -0.75
C THR A 201 15.10 -14.07 0.17
N LEU A 202 15.29 -13.70 1.46
CA LEU A 202 14.20 -13.56 2.42
C LEU A 202 13.24 -12.44 1.98
N ALA A 203 11.97 -12.77 1.97
CA ALA A 203 10.89 -11.81 1.80
C ALA A 203 9.72 -12.10 2.74
N VAL A 204 8.86 -11.13 2.96
CA VAL A 204 7.66 -11.26 3.78
C VAL A 204 6.46 -10.83 2.96
N ALA A 205 5.57 -11.77 2.69
CA ALA A 205 4.27 -11.52 2.08
C ALA A 205 3.25 -11.14 3.14
N ILE A 206 2.44 -10.13 2.86
CA ILE A 206 1.35 -9.68 3.71
C ILE A 206 0.09 -9.62 2.85
N ALA A 207 -0.94 -10.35 3.23
CA ALA A 207 -2.21 -10.33 2.53
C ALA A 207 -3.32 -9.80 3.43
N ARG A 208 -4.19 -8.97 2.87
CA ARG A 208 -5.37 -8.39 3.52
C ARG A 208 -5.03 -7.69 4.84
N ALA A 209 -4.00 -6.86 4.82
CA ALA A 209 -3.66 -6.00 5.94
C ALA A 209 -4.88 -5.18 6.39
N GLY A 210 -5.13 -5.12 7.70
CA GLY A 210 -6.31 -4.47 8.27
C GLY A 210 -7.53 -5.39 8.42
N SER A 211 -7.55 -6.58 7.80
CA SER A 211 -8.61 -7.55 8.01
C SER A 211 -8.55 -8.18 9.42
N PRO A 212 -9.65 -8.78 9.91
CA PRO A 212 -9.62 -9.53 11.16
C PRO A 212 -8.66 -10.72 11.17
N ALA A 213 -8.26 -11.21 9.99
CA ALA A 213 -7.37 -12.35 9.83
C ALA A 213 -6.37 -12.10 8.67
N PRO A 214 -5.42 -11.17 8.84
CA PRO A 214 -4.39 -10.94 7.84
C PRO A 214 -3.46 -12.15 7.76
N THR A 215 -2.97 -12.45 6.56
CA THR A 215 -1.94 -13.46 6.38
C THR A 215 -0.59 -12.77 6.33
N VAL A 216 0.37 -13.24 7.16
CA VAL A 216 1.76 -12.79 7.12
C VAL A 216 2.65 -14.02 7.03
N ARG A 217 3.50 -14.09 6.01
CA ARG A 217 4.42 -15.21 5.82
C ARG A 217 5.78 -14.73 5.34
N ALA A 218 6.81 -15.14 6.06
CA ALA A 218 8.20 -14.90 5.70
C ALA A 218 8.86 -16.19 5.23
N ASP A 219 9.46 -16.15 4.05
CA ASP A 219 10.21 -17.28 3.50
C ASP A 219 11.12 -16.78 2.35
N ARG A 220 11.81 -17.69 1.68
CA ARG A 220 12.53 -17.43 0.44
C ARG A 220 11.56 -16.97 -0.65
N LEU A 221 12.00 -16.12 -1.56
CA LEU A 221 11.22 -15.74 -2.74
C LEU A 221 10.74 -16.95 -3.54
N SER A 222 11.58 -18.00 -3.68
CA SER A 222 11.21 -19.26 -4.35
C SER A 222 9.99 -19.94 -3.71
N VAL A 223 9.91 -19.96 -2.39
CA VAL A 223 8.77 -20.57 -1.66
C VAL A 223 7.53 -19.68 -1.75
N LEU A 224 7.69 -18.37 -1.53
CA LEU A 224 6.58 -17.42 -1.63
C LEU A 224 5.96 -17.39 -3.03
N SER A 225 6.77 -17.59 -4.07
CA SER A 225 6.34 -17.59 -5.48
C SER A 225 5.34 -18.69 -5.83
N THR A 226 5.22 -19.70 -4.99
CA THR A 226 4.31 -20.87 -5.18
C THR A 226 3.28 -20.98 -4.06
N THR A 227 3.24 -19.99 -3.15
CA THR A 227 2.30 -19.96 -2.02
C THR A 227 1.03 -19.22 -2.42
N ASP A 228 -0.12 -19.81 -2.14
CA ASP A 228 -1.41 -19.12 -2.30
C ASP A 228 -1.69 -18.22 -1.08
N PHE A 229 -1.84 -16.92 -1.31
CA PHE A 229 -2.17 -15.93 -0.30
C PHE A 229 -3.65 -15.53 -0.29
N GLY A 230 -4.46 -16.12 -1.17
CA GLY A 230 -5.89 -15.81 -1.32
C GLY A 230 -6.14 -14.47 -1.99
N ASP A 231 -7.31 -13.88 -1.67
CA ASP A 231 -7.75 -12.63 -2.28
C ASP A 231 -6.83 -11.43 -1.97
N PRO A 232 -6.68 -10.48 -2.91
CA PRO A 232 -5.94 -9.24 -2.70
C PRO A 232 -6.65 -8.33 -1.66
N LEU A 233 -6.00 -7.29 -1.10
CA LEU A 233 -4.72 -6.71 -1.51
C LEU A 233 -3.55 -7.35 -0.78
N HIS A 234 -2.41 -7.34 -1.46
CA HIS A 234 -1.16 -7.88 -0.92
C HIS A 234 -0.05 -6.83 -0.92
N LEU A 235 0.96 -7.07 -0.08
CA LEU A 235 2.22 -6.34 -0.02
C LEU A 235 3.36 -7.34 0.03
N LEU A 236 4.55 -6.90 -0.36
CA LEU A 236 5.77 -7.65 -0.15
C LEU A 236 6.80 -6.77 0.54
N VAL A 237 7.51 -7.31 1.53
CA VAL A 237 8.65 -6.65 2.15
C VAL A 237 9.89 -7.49 1.87
N VAL A 238 10.97 -6.84 1.41
CA VAL A 238 12.29 -7.47 1.32
C VAL A 238 13.13 -6.93 2.47
N PRO A 239 13.43 -7.74 3.50
CA PRO A 239 14.22 -7.30 4.64
C PRO A 239 15.69 -7.02 4.25
N GLY A 240 16.27 -6.02 4.90
CA GLY A 240 17.72 -5.91 5.04
C GLY A 240 18.19 -6.64 6.31
N ASP A 241 19.20 -6.12 6.98
CA ASP A 241 19.71 -6.69 8.23
C ASP A 241 18.61 -6.72 9.32
N LEU A 242 18.60 -7.76 10.13
CA LEU A 242 17.62 -7.94 11.19
C LEU A 242 18.24 -7.78 12.57
N HIS A 243 17.69 -6.89 13.39
CA HIS A 243 17.92 -6.92 14.83
C HIS A 243 17.33 -8.19 15.43
N HIS A 244 17.82 -8.62 16.59
CA HIS A 244 17.36 -9.83 17.26
C HIS A 244 15.83 -9.85 17.45
N VAL A 245 15.21 -8.71 17.84
CA VAL A 245 13.75 -8.62 18.01
C VAL A 245 13.00 -8.77 16.69
N GLU A 246 13.53 -8.22 15.59
CA GLU A 246 12.93 -8.35 14.25
C GLU A 246 13.02 -9.79 13.74
N ALA A 247 14.16 -10.44 13.96
CA ALA A 247 14.37 -11.84 13.62
C ALA A 247 13.41 -12.75 14.39
N ASP A 248 13.33 -12.58 15.71
CA ASP A 248 12.43 -13.33 16.58
C ASP A 248 10.96 -13.08 16.20
N ALA A 249 10.60 -11.85 15.81
CA ALA A 249 9.25 -11.51 15.34
C ALA A 249 8.92 -12.21 14.02
N LEU A 250 9.83 -12.22 13.04
CA LEU A 250 9.60 -12.92 11.77
C LEU A 250 9.47 -14.44 11.97
N GLU A 251 10.26 -15.03 12.85
CA GLU A 251 10.13 -16.45 13.21
C GLU A 251 8.77 -16.73 13.87
N ALA A 252 8.39 -15.95 14.89
CA ALA A 252 7.20 -16.19 15.68
C ALA A 252 5.89 -15.79 15.00
N LEU A 253 5.87 -14.68 14.27
CA LEU A 253 4.65 -14.08 13.71
C LEU A 253 4.45 -14.39 12.23
N ALA A 254 5.54 -14.62 11.48
CA ALA A 254 5.50 -14.85 10.04
C ALA A 254 6.00 -16.23 9.61
N GLY A 255 6.44 -17.07 10.56
CA GLY A 255 6.89 -18.43 10.30
C GLY A 255 8.18 -18.54 9.49
N ALA A 256 9.05 -17.54 9.60
CA ALA A 256 10.33 -17.52 8.89
C ALA A 256 11.21 -18.72 9.29
N PRO A 257 11.85 -19.42 8.32
CA PRO A 257 12.79 -20.52 8.63
C PRO A 257 14.02 -20.01 9.40
N GLU A 258 14.38 -20.68 10.50
CA GLU A 258 15.50 -20.32 11.38
C GLU A 258 16.84 -20.27 10.62
N ASP A 259 17.08 -21.21 9.69
CA ASP A 259 18.28 -21.25 8.87
C ASP A 259 18.42 -20.02 7.97
N LEU A 260 17.30 -19.54 7.42
CA LEU A 260 17.24 -18.34 6.59
C LEU A 260 17.46 -17.09 7.43
N ILE A 261 16.75 -16.95 8.53
CA ILE A 261 16.82 -15.78 9.44
C ILE A 261 18.25 -15.59 9.99
N SER A 262 18.92 -16.68 10.32
CA SER A 262 20.27 -16.63 10.88
C SER A 262 21.27 -15.87 9.99
N SER A 263 21.10 -15.91 8.66
CA SER A 263 21.96 -15.20 7.71
C SER A 263 21.71 -13.69 7.65
N TYR A 264 20.57 -13.21 8.15
CA TYR A 264 20.16 -11.80 8.17
C TYR A 264 20.38 -11.11 9.53
N ARG A 265 20.67 -11.87 10.60
CA ARG A 265 20.89 -11.29 11.94
C ARG A 265 22.14 -10.40 11.96
N VAL A 266 21.98 -9.18 12.46
CA VAL A 266 23.14 -8.29 12.77
C VAL A 266 23.98 -8.94 13.85
N ARG A 267 25.29 -8.98 13.64
CA ARG A 267 26.26 -9.51 14.61
C ARG A 267 26.54 -8.55 15.75
#